data_c69ebd2b88804f64341622fddf86367b
#
_entry.id   c69ebd2b88804f64341622fddf86367b
#
_cell.length_a   1.000
_cell.length_b   1.000
_cell.length_c   1.000
_cell.angle_alpha   90.00
_cell.angle_beta   90.00
_cell.angle_gamma   90.00
#
_symmetry.space_group_name_H-M   'P 1'
#
loop_
_entity.id
_entity.type
_entity.pdbx_description
1 polymer ?
#
loop_
_entity_poly.entity_id
_entity_poly.type
_entity_poly.pdbx_seq_one_letter_code
_entity_poly.pdbx_strand_id
1 'polypeptide(L)'
;MTKIVNKFALLLCLLALTASLFAAPEAEYRKLSKAYILNADGSQEFRYNMELTLFTHTAMNGTYGESFIVYNPQYQELKINASYTKQKDGNIVKTPDNAFVEVLPRTAADAPAYNHLKEMVVVHTGLELGATIYLDYTLTSKPGYLPELDIYDELLQTSPVKEYTVSLSVPENKPLAYTLQNINSKPTVATEGGMKTVTWKLNNLPASSRDMFVSAANGDIPFLTASTYASNKEALNGLFAQFTPATDVQLNAIAENLTAGKKNDTEKLQAILQHVVENVGYSQVPLRDAGFKIRSINDLFYSAYGTEAEKTNLLNGLLNAAGIQAETAASYRVNADPASLGLNAIKELVVITHADSKQYIMSPTSGKMAAAGWNNQTPVISLTNAGTPVTIPTPDARINYEVSVSVSPEKAESQVKATISDAYLPYYGDNIAAYAGKETSSQTLKANNGYVMVTLPDAPVSLAHSSYCHMNTARKENLLLPCKANEHYAYTVTIPAGMKLATPESVKTIENGAGKVVISIRQNGDKTEVERSLQLNKQLYSPAEFSNLRNLLTEWGNQSNKILLLSVD
;
A
#
# COMPACT_ATOMS: atom_id res chain seq x y z
N MET A 1 45.53 -11.72 -39.60
CA MET A 1 45.42 -10.74 -38.52
C MET A 1 44.21 -9.82 -38.63
N THR A 2 43.88 -9.26 -39.80
CA THR A 2 42.77 -8.31 -40.01
C THR A 2 41.38 -8.86 -39.68
N LYS A 3 41.07 -10.14 -39.90
CA LYS A 3 39.75 -10.74 -39.59
C LYS A 3 39.52 -10.97 -38.08
N ILE A 4 40.56 -11.04 -37.29
CA ILE A 4 40.44 -11.19 -35.82
C ILE A 4 40.23 -9.84 -35.15
N VAL A 5 40.90 -8.80 -35.66
CA VAL A 5 40.75 -7.42 -35.17
C VAL A 5 39.30 -6.89 -35.42
N ASN A 6 38.71 -7.21 -36.61
CA ASN A 6 37.34 -6.83 -36.89
C ASN A 6 36.28 -7.56 -36.00
N LYS A 7 36.56 -8.81 -35.62
CA LYS A 7 35.67 -9.54 -34.67
C LYS A 7 35.77 -8.99 -33.24
N PHE A 8 36.96 -8.56 -32.83
CA PHE A 8 37.14 -7.92 -31.52
C PHE A 8 36.54 -6.51 -31.46
N ALA A 9 36.67 -5.74 -32.53
CA ALA A 9 36.03 -4.42 -32.67
C ALA A 9 34.48 -4.54 -32.66
N LEU A 10 33.93 -5.55 -33.35
CA LEU A 10 32.49 -5.82 -33.35
C LEU A 10 31.98 -6.27 -31.99
N LEU A 11 32.77 -7.08 -31.27
CA LEU A 11 32.45 -7.52 -29.91
C LEU A 11 32.53 -6.37 -28.90
N LEU A 12 33.49 -5.45 -29.05
CA LEU A 12 33.58 -4.23 -28.22
C LEU A 12 32.42 -3.26 -28.51
N CYS A 13 32.01 -3.13 -29.79
CA CYS A 13 30.82 -2.34 -30.14
C CYS A 13 29.54 -2.97 -29.64
N LEU A 14 29.41 -4.31 -29.64
CA LEU A 14 28.25 -5.00 -29.03
C LEU A 14 28.27 -4.90 -27.50
N LEU A 15 29.43 -4.95 -26.84
CA LEU A 15 29.57 -4.70 -25.39
C LEU A 15 29.31 -3.24 -25.01
N ALA A 16 29.64 -2.28 -25.88
CA ALA A 16 29.30 -0.86 -25.68
C ALA A 16 27.80 -0.57 -25.91
N LEU A 17 27.11 -1.38 -26.72
CA LEU A 17 25.67 -1.30 -26.96
C LEU A 17 24.83 -1.98 -25.85
N THR A 18 25.43 -2.81 -24.99
CA THR A 18 24.82 -3.36 -23.77
C THR A 18 25.03 -2.47 -22.54
N ALA A 19 25.71 -1.31 -22.68
CA ALA A 19 25.58 -0.24 -21.69
C ALA A 19 24.11 0.15 -21.67
N SER A 20 23.41 -0.39 -20.68
CA SER A 20 22.00 -0.24 -20.39
C SER A 20 21.54 1.13 -20.82
N LEU A 21 20.56 1.20 -21.71
CA LEU A 21 19.71 2.35 -21.94
C LEU A 21 18.88 2.59 -20.65
N PHE A 22 19.55 2.91 -19.55
CA PHE A 22 18.90 3.55 -18.45
C PHE A 22 18.51 4.92 -18.98
N ALA A 23 17.24 5.18 -19.12
CA ALA A 23 16.76 6.52 -19.38
C ALA A 23 17.45 7.44 -18.35
N ALA A 24 18.07 8.52 -18.84
CA ALA A 24 18.70 9.49 -17.94
C ALA A 24 17.68 9.92 -16.88
N PRO A 25 18.06 10.03 -15.62
CA PRO A 25 17.12 10.42 -14.58
C PRO A 25 16.54 11.80 -14.88
N GLU A 26 15.30 12.05 -14.49
CA GLU A 26 14.64 13.34 -14.67
C GLU A 26 15.34 14.45 -13.88
N ALA A 27 15.91 14.10 -12.71
CA ALA A 27 16.70 14.96 -11.85
C ALA A 27 17.69 14.10 -11.02
N GLU A 28 18.61 14.75 -10.30
CA GLU A 28 19.52 14.08 -9.35
C GLU A 28 19.75 14.96 -8.13
N TYR A 29 19.49 14.43 -6.96
CA TYR A 29 19.95 15.08 -5.73
C TYR A 29 21.48 14.98 -5.65
N ARG A 30 22.16 16.12 -5.77
CA ARG A 30 23.62 16.20 -5.56
C ARG A 30 23.95 15.97 -4.11
N LYS A 31 23.12 16.61 -3.24
CA LYS A 31 23.16 16.40 -1.79
C LYS A 31 21.75 16.39 -1.24
N LEU A 32 21.54 15.55 -0.25
CA LEU A 32 20.35 15.52 0.59
C LEU A 32 20.79 15.32 2.03
N SER A 33 20.32 16.15 2.94
CA SER A 33 20.58 16.01 4.36
C SER A 33 19.31 16.14 5.17
N LYS A 34 19.11 15.23 6.10
CA LYS A 34 18.04 15.26 7.09
C LYS A 34 18.65 15.11 8.48
N ALA A 35 18.31 16.02 9.40
CA ALA A 35 18.73 15.92 10.79
C ALA A 35 17.49 15.99 11.69
N TYR A 36 17.38 15.02 12.57
CA TYR A 36 16.33 14.90 13.57
C TYR A 36 16.94 15.10 14.95
N ILE A 37 16.48 16.11 15.68
CA ILE A 37 17.10 16.56 16.92
C ILE A 37 16.04 16.63 18.00
N LEU A 38 16.28 15.97 19.14
CA LEU A 38 15.56 16.16 20.39
C LEU A 38 16.45 16.97 21.32
N ASN A 39 16.04 18.18 21.69
CA ASN A 39 16.77 19.04 22.60
C ASN A 39 16.52 18.67 24.07
N ALA A 40 17.38 19.14 24.97
CA ALA A 40 17.29 18.86 26.41
C ALA A 40 16.02 19.43 27.06
N ASP A 41 15.43 20.48 26.49
CA ASP A 41 14.18 21.09 26.95
C ASP A 41 12.92 20.34 26.42
N GLY A 42 13.10 19.29 25.62
CA GLY A 42 12.02 18.52 24.99
C GLY A 42 11.50 19.11 23.68
N SER A 43 12.06 20.22 23.20
CA SER A 43 11.79 20.71 21.84
C SER A 43 12.43 19.78 20.81
N GLN A 44 11.86 19.74 19.60
CA GLN A 44 12.41 18.92 18.52
C GLN A 44 12.65 19.79 17.29
N GLU A 45 13.74 19.51 16.59
CA GLU A 45 14.06 20.17 15.33
C GLU A 45 14.18 19.12 14.21
N PHE A 46 13.60 19.43 13.08
CA PHE A 46 13.88 18.76 11.83
C PHE A 46 14.56 19.74 10.88
N ARG A 47 15.79 19.42 10.47
CA ARG A 47 16.56 20.21 9.51
C ARG A 47 16.65 19.46 8.20
N TYR A 48 16.33 20.15 7.13
CA TYR A 48 16.33 19.62 5.77
C TYR A 48 17.20 20.52 4.87
N ASN A 49 18.09 19.90 4.12
CA ASN A 49 18.89 20.57 3.12
C ASN A 49 18.98 19.73 1.86
N MET A 50 18.73 20.33 0.69
CA MET A 50 18.87 19.66 -0.59
C MET A 50 19.57 20.53 -1.64
N GLU A 51 20.33 19.85 -2.51
CA GLU A 51 20.83 20.36 -3.79
C GLU A 51 20.32 19.40 -4.88
N LEU A 52 19.39 19.83 -5.73
CA LEU A 52 18.71 19.01 -6.73
C LEU A 52 18.94 19.58 -8.13
N THR A 53 19.64 18.84 -9.01
CA THR A 53 19.87 19.23 -10.41
C THR A 53 18.79 18.68 -11.31
N LEU A 54 18.21 19.50 -12.19
CA LEU A 54 17.11 19.18 -13.09
C LEU A 54 17.63 18.85 -14.48
N PHE A 55 17.15 17.75 -15.09
CA PHE A 55 17.60 17.33 -16.42
C PHE A 55 16.49 17.30 -17.47
N THR A 56 15.21 17.36 -17.05
CA THR A 56 14.07 17.31 -17.96
C THR A 56 13.05 18.40 -17.68
N HIS A 57 12.24 18.74 -18.68
CA HIS A 57 11.12 19.67 -18.51
C HIS A 57 10.05 19.14 -17.55
N THR A 58 9.83 17.82 -17.52
CA THR A 58 8.92 17.18 -16.57
C THR A 58 9.38 17.42 -15.13
N ALA A 59 10.69 17.29 -14.86
CA ALA A 59 11.26 17.57 -13.55
C ALA A 59 10.99 19.01 -13.11
N MET A 60 11.12 19.98 -14.04
CA MET A 60 10.90 21.40 -13.76
C MET A 60 9.44 21.75 -13.46
N ASN A 61 8.52 21.23 -14.29
CA ASN A 61 7.13 21.70 -14.30
C ASN A 61 6.17 20.81 -13.50
N GLY A 62 6.52 19.53 -13.28
CA GLY A 62 5.60 18.56 -12.67
C GLY A 62 6.07 17.97 -11.35
N THR A 63 7.39 17.77 -11.18
CA THR A 63 7.89 16.99 -10.04
C THR A 63 8.57 17.84 -8.98
N TYR A 64 9.38 18.83 -9.39
CA TYR A 64 10.27 19.58 -8.51
C TYR A 64 10.16 21.11 -8.64
N GLY A 65 9.14 21.60 -9.34
CA GLY A 65 8.87 23.04 -9.44
C GLY A 65 8.48 23.68 -8.11
N GLU A 66 8.00 22.87 -7.19
CA GLU A 66 7.52 23.27 -5.88
C GLU A 66 7.99 22.30 -4.79
N SER A 67 8.15 22.83 -3.56
CA SER A 67 8.37 22.03 -2.35
C SER A 67 7.28 22.32 -1.34
N PHE A 68 6.81 21.29 -0.65
CA PHE A 68 5.66 21.35 0.26
C PHE A 68 6.10 20.98 1.68
N ILE A 69 5.81 21.84 2.67
CA ILE A 69 6.20 21.65 4.06
C ILE A 69 4.98 21.87 4.95
N VAL A 70 4.41 20.77 5.47
CA VAL A 70 3.27 20.84 6.40
C VAL A 70 3.77 21.09 7.81
N TYR A 71 3.09 21.99 8.54
CA TYR A 71 3.41 22.29 9.92
C TYR A 71 2.20 22.85 10.67
N ASN A 72 2.27 22.81 11.99
CA ASN A 72 1.27 23.37 12.89
C ASN A 72 1.80 24.66 13.53
N PRO A 73 1.41 25.87 13.05
CA PRO A 73 1.97 27.14 13.54
C PRO A 73 1.64 27.44 15.01
N GLN A 74 0.69 26.73 15.63
CA GLN A 74 0.42 26.87 17.07
C GLN A 74 1.55 26.26 17.92
N TYR A 75 2.19 25.21 17.40
CA TYR A 75 3.20 24.42 18.12
C TYR A 75 4.53 24.31 17.39
N GLN A 76 4.60 24.74 16.14
CA GLN A 76 5.79 24.62 15.31
C GLN A 76 6.14 25.95 14.65
N GLU A 77 7.43 26.19 14.50
CA GLU A 77 8.00 27.31 13.76
C GLU A 77 8.75 26.76 12.54
N LEU A 78 8.36 27.21 11.34
CA LEU A 78 9.08 26.94 10.11
C LEU A 78 9.98 28.12 9.75
N LYS A 79 11.27 27.85 9.60
CA LYS A 79 12.26 28.83 9.13
C LYS A 79 12.89 28.33 7.83
N ILE A 80 12.69 29.07 6.75
CA ILE A 80 13.44 28.85 5.50
C ILE A 80 14.80 29.56 5.67
N ASN A 81 15.87 28.76 5.77
CA ASN A 81 17.23 29.29 5.96
C ASN A 81 17.80 29.81 4.64
N ALA A 82 17.54 29.08 3.52
CA ALA A 82 17.90 29.49 2.17
C ALA A 82 17.01 28.80 1.12
N SER A 83 16.64 29.53 0.08
CA SER A 83 15.99 28.98 -1.11
C SER A 83 16.44 29.77 -2.33
N TYR A 84 17.04 29.07 -3.32
CA TYR A 84 17.49 29.66 -4.57
C TYR A 84 17.72 28.59 -5.64
N THR A 85 17.79 29.03 -6.88
CA THR A 85 18.20 28.19 -8.01
C THR A 85 19.54 28.67 -8.55
N LYS A 86 20.51 27.78 -8.67
CA LYS A 86 21.76 28.02 -9.37
C LYS A 86 21.59 27.57 -10.82
N GLN A 87 21.59 28.52 -11.74
CA GLN A 87 21.45 28.27 -13.18
C GLN A 87 22.70 27.61 -13.77
N LYS A 88 22.60 27.09 -14.98
CA LYS A 88 23.69 26.36 -15.64
C LYS A 88 24.94 27.23 -15.85
N ASP A 89 24.77 28.51 -16.08
CA ASP A 89 25.84 29.50 -16.24
C ASP A 89 26.46 29.93 -14.90
N GLY A 90 25.92 29.46 -13.77
CA GLY A 90 26.35 29.78 -12.41
C GLY A 90 25.60 30.94 -11.76
N ASN A 91 24.70 31.62 -12.48
CA ASN A 91 23.87 32.67 -11.92
C ASN A 91 22.96 32.13 -10.82
N ILE A 92 22.78 32.91 -9.74
CA ILE A 92 21.93 32.54 -8.59
C ILE A 92 20.65 33.38 -8.63
N VAL A 93 19.53 32.68 -8.79
CA VAL A 93 18.18 33.27 -8.72
C VAL A 93 17.61 32.94 -7.34
N LYS A 94 17.54 33.94 -6.45
CA LYS A 94 16.90 33.77 -5.13
C LYS A 94 15.40 33.59 -5.32
N THR A 95 14.81 32.72 -4.52
CA THR A 95 13.36 32.58 -4.42
C THR A 95 12.78 33.89 -3.88
N PRO A 96 11.90 34.59 -4.61
CA PRO A 96 11.32 35.85 -4.16
C PRO A 96 10.27 35.65 -3.06
N ASP A 97 10.00 36.68 -2.25
CA ASP A 97 9.09 36.57 -1.10
C ASP A 97 7.68 36.09 -1.47
N ASN A 98 7.17 36.47 -2.64
CA ASN A 98 5.85 36.04 -3.14
C ASN A 98 5.81 34.61 -3.65
N ALA A 99 6.92 33.90 -3.68
CA ALA A 99 7.01 32.47 -4.01
C ALA A 99 6.96 31.56 -2.78
N PHE A 100 6.80 32.13 -1.60
CA PHE A 100 6.52 31.41 -0.35
C PHE A 100 5.03 31.61 -0.04
N VAL A 101 4.22 30.57 -0.26
CA VAL A 101 2.76 30.64 -0.14
C VAL A 101 2.29 29.66 0.92
N GLU A 102 1.60 30.17 1.94
CA GLU A 102 0.95 29.31 2.93
C GLU A 102 -0.49 28.99 2.52
N VAL A 103 -0.80 27.71 2.48
CA VAL A 103 -2.13 27.20 2.16
C VAL A 103 -2.60 26.19 3.23
N LEU A 104 -3.85 25.82 3.19
CA LEU A 104 -4.35 24.68 3.96
C LEU A 104 -3.86 23.39 3.31
N PRO A 105 -3.27 22.43 4.07
CA PRO A 105 -2.88 21.14 3.51
C PRO A 105 -4.10 20.41 2.92
N ARG A 106 -3.90 19.77 1.77
CA ARG A 106 -4.97 19.00 1.13
C ARG A 106 -5.57 17.94 2.05
N THR A 107 -4.76 17.35 2.93
CA THR A 107 -5.19 16.35 3.92
C THR A 107 -6.17 16.91 4.95
N ALA A 108 -6.21 18.24 5.14
CA ALA A 108 -7.09 18.94 6.08
C ALA A 108 -8.26 19.66 5.38
N ALA A 109 -8.39 19.58 4.04
CA ALA A 109 -9.36 20.37 3.26
C ALA A 109 -10.83 20.18 3.73
N ASP A 110 -11.21 18.94 4.07
CA ASP A 110 -12.56 18.59 4.50
C ASP A 110 -12.62 18.33 6.02
N ALA A 111 -11.68 18.88 6.80
CA ALA A 111 -11.53 18.61 8.22
C ALA A 111 -11.34 19.91 9.03
N PRO A 112 -12.40 20.71 9.27
CA PRO A 112 -12.32 22.03 9.92
C PRO A 112 -11.59 22.06 11.27
N ALA A 113 -11.60 20.98 12.05
CA ALA A 113 -10.84 20.88 13.30
C ALA A 113 -9.32 21.00 13.11
N TYR A 114 -8.85 20.80 11.89
CA TYR A 114 -7.45 20.84 11.49
C TYR A 114 -7.10 22.05 10.61
N ASN A 115 -8.00 23.04 10.48
CA ASN A 115 -7.75 24.27 9.71
C ASN A 115 -6.60 25.13 10.25
N HIS A 116 -6.09 24.82 11.42
CA HIS A 116 -4.90 25.47 12.00
C HIS A 116 -3.60 24.96 11.38
N LEU A 117 -3.62 23.82 10.66
CA LEU A 117 -2.45 23.33 9.92
C LEU A 117 -2.17 24.23 8.72
N LYS A 118 -0.91 24.37 8.39
CA LYS A 118 -0.41 25.10 7.23
C LYS A 118 0.49 24.22 6.39
N GLU A 119 0.45 24.43 5.09
CA GLU A 119 1.41 23.91 4.15
C GLU A 119 2.14 25.10 3.49
N MET A 120 3.43 25.22 3.75
CA MET A 120 4.29 26.14 3.03
C MET A 120 4.61 25.55 1.67
N VAL A 121 4.17 26.23 0.62
CA VAL A 121 4.54 25.94 -0.77
C VAL A 121 5.70 26.85 -1.13
N VAL A 122 6.87 26.29 -1.42
CA VAL A 122 8.03 27.01 -1.92
C VAL A 122 8.08 26.82 -3.43
N VAL A 123 7.71 27.87 -4.18
CA VAL A 123 7.75 27.86 -5.64
C VAL A 123 9.16 28.19 -6.12
N HIS A 124 9.86 27.23 -6.70
CA HIS A 124 11.23 27.42 -7.20
C HIS A 124 11.22 28.24 -8.50
N THR A 125 12.01 29.29 -8.52
CA THR A 125 12.08 30.24 -9.66
C THR A 125 13.42 30.15 -10.38
N GLY A 126 13.48 30.62 -11.65
CA GLY A 126 14.71 30.57 -12.45
C GLY A 126 15.10 29.18 -12.92
N LEU A 127 14.14 28.26 -13.00
CA LEU A 127 14.37 26.87 -13.43
C LEU A 127 14.73 26.80 -14.91
N GLU A 128 15.75 26.02 -15.21
CA GLU A 128 16.16 25.64 -16.57
C GLU A 128 16.80 24.25 -16.58
N LEU A 129 17.01 23.66 -17.73
CA LEU A 129 17.69 22.38 -17.85
C LEU A 129 19.16 22.49 -17.42
N GLY A 130 19.53 21.69 -16.41
CA GLY A 130 20.86 21.71 -15.79
C GLY A 130 20.96 22.66 -14.59
N ALA A 131 19.90 23.41 -14.26
CA ALA A 131 19.87 24.21 -13.04
C ALA A 131 19.80 23.31 -11.79
N THR A 132 20.30 23.84 -10.67
CA THR A 132 20.28 23.16 -9.37
C THR A 132 19.45 23.98 -8.38
N ILE A 133 18.38 23.40 -7.89
CA ILE A 133 17.57 23.93 -6.78
C ILE A 133 18.32 23.71 -5.47
N TYR A 134 18.38 24.74 -4.65
CA TYR A 134 18.85 24.68 -3.28
C TYR A 134 17.71 25.06 -2.34
N LEU A 135 17.41 24.20 -1.35
CA LEU A 135 16.44 24.47 -0.29
C LEU A 135 17.01 24.01 1.04
N ASP A 136 17.00 24.91 2.02
CA ASP A 136 17.41 24.66 3.39
C ASP A 136 16.36 25.22 4.34
N TYR A 137 15.81 24.39 5.21
CA TYR A 137 14.86 24.82 6.22
C TYR A 137 15.01 24.08 7.54
N THR A 138 14.51 24.70 8.58
CA THR A 138 14.38 24.13 9.93
C THR A 138 12.93 24.22 10.38
N LEU A 139 12.38 23.10 10.84
CA LEU A 139 11.09 23.02 11.50
C LEU A 139 11.32 22.71 12.96
N THR A 140 10.97 23.66 13.84
CA THR A 140 11.13 23.52 15.30
C THR A 140 9.78 23.27 15.95
N SER A 141 9.64 22.18 16.68
CA SER A 141 8.46 21.83 17.48
C SER A 141 8.67 22.22 18.93
N LYS A 142 7.69 22.89 19.54
CA LYS A 142 7.70 23.26 20.96
C LYS A 142 7.74 21.99 21.84
N PRO A 143 8.31 22.09 23.05
CA PRO A 143 8.29 20.99 24.02
C PRO A 143 6.86 20.45 24.25
N GLY A 144 6.72 19.13 24.24
CA GLY A 144 5.45 18.43 24.49
C GLY A 144 4.45 18.39 23.33
N TYR A 145 4.75 19.01 22.18
CA TYR A 145 3.93 18.82 20.97
C TYR A 145 4.11 17.42 20.39
N LEU A 146 5.35 17.02 20.15
CA LEU A 146 5.71 15.64 19.81
C LEU A 146 6.20 14.96 21.11
N PRO A 147 5.61 13.85 21.53
CA PRO A 147 5.91 13.27 22.85
C PRO A 147 7.35 12.73 22.96
N GLU A 148 7.87 12.15 21.89
CA GLU A 148 9.22 11.59 21.79
C GLU A 148 9.78 11.76 20.38
N LEU A 149 11.09 11.64 20.22
CA LEU A 149 11.68 11.55 18.89
C LEU A 149 11.32 10.18 18.31
N ASP A 150 10.53 10.20 17.25
CA ASP A 150 9.95 9.02 16.63
C ASP A 150 10.05 9.17 15.10
N ILE A 151 10.79 8.28 14.48
CA ILE A 151 11.17 8.39 13.08
C ILE A 151 10.85 7.10 12.34
N TYR A 152 10.21 7.26 11.21
CA TYR A 152 10.17 6.34 10.09
C TYR A 152 10.51 7.13 8.82
N ASP A 153 11.62 6.81 8.18
CA ASP A 153 12.10 7.49 6.97
C ASP A 153 12.54 6.48 5.91
N GLU A 154 11.86 6.47 4.78
CA GLU A 154 12.29 5.75 3.57
C GLU A 154 13.37 6.58 2.88
N LEU A 155 14.54 5.97 2.62
CA LEU A 155 15.71 6.73 2.19
C LEU A 155 15.77 6.95 0.68
N LEU A 156 15.05 6.14 -0.12
CA LEU A 156 14.99 6.35 -1.56
C LEU A 156 14.09 7.52 -1.91
N GLN A 157 14.54 8.34 -2.83
CA GLN A 157 13.81 9.48 -3.36
C GLN A 157 13.29 9.17 -4.78
N THR A 158 12.42 10.01 -5.32
CA THR A 158 11.90 9.86 -6.71
C THR A 158 12.98 10.01 -7.77
N SER A 159 14.12 10.62 -7.42
CA SER A 159 15.32 10.70 -8.25
C SER A 159 16.55 10.20 -7.48
N PRO A 160 17.63 9.76 -8.16
CA PRO A 160 18.84 9.28 -7.50
C PRO A 160 19.44 10.33 -6.56
N VAL A 161 20.06 9.87 -5.48
CA VAL A 161 20.75 10.72 -4.51
C VAL A 161 22.24 10.39 -4.50
N LYS A 162 23.09 11.36 -4.86
CA LYS A 162 24.53 11.16 -4.91
C LYS A 162 25.19 11.12 -3.54
N GLU A 163 24.87 12.11 -2.69
CA GLU A 163 25.32 12.19 -1.31
C GLU A 163 24.11 12.38 -0.39
N TYR A 164 23.86 11.41 0.49
CA TYR A 164 22.78 11.48 1.46
C TYR A 164 23.35 11.40 2.88
N THR A 165 23.00 12.37 3.70
CA THR A 165 23.33 12.35 5.12
C THR A 165 22.06 12.34 5.95
N VAL A 166 21.95 11.39 6.87
CA VAL A 166 20.87 11.38 7.86
C VAL A 166 21.48 11.30 9.26
N SER A 167 21.00 12.13 10.18
CA SER A 167 21.51 12.19 11.55
C SER A 167 20.39 12.24 12.58
N LEU A 168 20.64 11.63 13.74
CA LEU A 168 19.81 11.62 14.93
C LEU A 168 20.60 12.23 16.06
N SER A 169 20.10 13.28 16.72
CA SER A 169 20.76 13.91 17.86
C SER A 169 19.82 13.94 19.05
N VAL A 170 20.26 13.44 20.18
CA VAL A 170 19.51 13.41 21.45
C VAL A 170 20.41 13.76 22.62
N PRO A 171 19.88 14.23 23.77
CA PRO A 171 20.67 14.35 24.99
C PRO A 171 21.36 13.03 25.32
N GLU A 172 22.61 13.10 25.79
CA GLU A 172 23.46 11.91 26.01
C GLU A 172 22.82 10.87 26.94
N ASN A 173 22.04 11.32 27.91
CA ASN A 173 21.33 10.48 28.87
C ASN A 173 19.97 9.96 28.37
N LYS A 174 19.50 10.40 27.19
CA LYS A 174 18.23 9.95 26.61
C LYS A 174 18.43 8.64 25.86
N PRO A 175 17.63 7.60 26.14
CA PRO A 175 17.61 6.39 25.34
C PRO A 175 17.33 6.69 23.87
N LEU A 176 18.04 6.04 22.96
CA LEU A 176 17.79 6.11 21.53
C LEU A 176 18.00 4.74 20.92
N ALA A 177 16.92 4.09 20.53
CA ALA A 177 16.94 2.90 19.71
C ALA A 177 16.79 3.28 18.24
N TYR A 178 17.54 2.62 17.35
CA TYR A 178 17.46 2.86 15.90
C TYR A 178 17.79 1.62 15.10
N THR A 179 17.20 1.50 13.93
CA THR A 179 17.45 0.43 12.96
C THR A 179 17.54 1.01 11.56
N LEU A 180 18.65 0.82 10.89
CA LEU A 180 18.82 1.07 9.46
C LEU A 180 18.79 -0.27 8.73
N GLN A 181 17.81 -0.48 7.85
CA GLN A 181 17.65 -1.74 7.12
C GLN A 181 17.78 -1.58 5.62
N ASN A 182 18.03 -2.71 4.97
CA ASN A 182 18.10 -2.88 3.51
C ASN A 182 19.23 -2.08 2.84
N ILE A 183 20.19 -1.61 3.63
CA ILE A 183 21.40 -0.97 3.17
C ILE A 183 22.54 -1.26 4.15
N ASN A 184 23.70 -1.63 3.64
CA ASN A 184 24.88 -1.91 4.46
C ASN A 184 25.65 -0.62 4.73
N SER A 185 25.32 0.06 5.83
CA SER A 185 26.04 1.24 6.30
C SER A 185 26.10 1.26 7.83
N LYS A 186 27.26 1.61 8.36
CA LYS A 186 27.46 1.80 9.79
C LYS A 186 27.45 3.28 10.12
N PRO A 187 26.78 3.71 11.19
CA PRO A 187 26.81 5.11 11.60
C PRO A 187 28.14 5.48 12.25
N THR A 188 28.48 6.75 12.18
CA THR A 188 29.38 7.38 13.11
C THR A 188 28.60 7.87 14.32
N VAL A 189 29.17 7.69 15.52
CA VAL A 189 28.56 8.17 16.76
C VAL A 189 29.54 9.15 17.40
N ALA A 190 29.05 10.34 17.73
CA ALA A 190 29.80 11.37 18.42
C ALA A 190 29.01 11.90 19.61
N THR A 191 29.69 12.27 20.69
CA THR A 191 29.11 12.96 21.83
C THR A 191 29.82 14.28 21.99
N GLU A 192 29.08 15.39 21.89
CA GLU A 192 29.61 16.73 22.01
C GLU A 192 28.55 17.63 22.64
N GLY A 193 28.95 18.49 23.58
CA GLY A 193 28.06 19.44 24.24
C GLY A 193 26.87 18.80 24.97
N GLY A 194 27.01 17.56 25.47
CA GLY A 194 25.94 16.82 26.15
C GLY A 194 24.93 16.18 25.21
N MET A 195 25.18 16.22 23.89
CA MET A 195 24.36 15.61 22.85
C MET A 195 25.06 14.42 22.22
N LYS A 196 24.37 13.31 22.11
CA LYS A 196 24.78 12.11 21.34
C LYS A 196 24.20 12.22 19.93
N THR A 197 25.07 12.22 18.93
CA THR A 197 24.68 12.27 17.51
C THR A 197 25.11 11.00 16.78
N VAL A 198 24.14 10.38 16.10
CA VAL A 198 24.32 9.19 15.25
C VAL A 198 24.14 9.61 13.81
N THR A 199 25.14 9.42 12.95
CA THR A 199 25.12 9.91 11.55
C THR A 199 25.45 8.81 10.57
N TRP A 200 24.62 8.64 9.54
CA TRP A 200 24.90 7.83 8.36
C TRP A 200 25.22 8.74 7.17
N LYS A 201 26.22 8.36 6.41
CA LYS A 201 26.57 8.96 5.11
C LYS A 201 26.43 7.87 4.05
N LEU A 202 25.49 8.06 3.15
CA LEU A 202 25.13 7.14 2.09
C LEU A 202 25.47 7.78 0.75
N ASN A 203 25.94 7.00 -0.21
CA ASN A 203 26.34 7.51 -1.52
C ASN A 203 25.67 6.72 -2.63
N ASN A 204 25.31 7.41 -3.71
CA ASN A 204 24.77 6.82 -4.93
C ASN A 204 23.54 5.96 -4.69
N LEU A 205 22.58 6.47 -3.91
CA LEU A 205 21.29 5.81 -3.74
C LEU A 205 20.51 5.89 -5.07
N PRO A 206 19.95 4.78 -5.55
CA PRO A 206 19.10 4.79 -6.74
C PRO A 206 17.80 5.57 -6.48
N ALA A 207 17.11 5.93 -7.54
CA ALA A 207 15.73 6.39 -7.42
C ALA A 207 14.83 5.26 -6.90
N SER A 208 13.79 5.63 -6.15
CA SER A 208 12.73 4.70 -5.78
C SER A 208 12.12 4.06 -7.02
N SER A 209 11.72 2.81 -6.90
CA SER A 209 11.03 2.11 -7.96
C SER A 209 9.60 2.65 -8.11
N ARG A 210 9.09 2.66 -9.35
CA ARG A 210 7.67 2.88 -9.66
C ARG A 210 6.92 1.56 -9.80
N ASP A 211 7.51 0.47 -9.33
CA ASP A 211 6.90 -0.85 -9.40
C ASP A 211 5.64 -0.90 -8.53
N MET A 212 4.60 -1.53 -9.06
CA MET A 212 3.37 -1.78 -8.30
C MET A 212 3.57 -2.96 -7.35
N PHE A 213 2.84 -2.97 -6.23
CA PHE A 213 2.80 -4.09 -5.28
C PHE A 213 4.16 -4.42 -4.66
N VAL A 214 4.96 -3.40 -4.40
CA VAL A 214 6.22 -3.52 -3.65
C VAL A 214 5.91 -3.71 -2.17
N SER A 215 6.65 -4.59 -1.52
CA SER A 215 6.56 -4.78 -0.08
C SER A 215 7.78 -4.17 0.61
N ALA A 216 7.59 -3.10 1.35
CA ALA A 216 8.64 -2.49 2.18
C ALA A 216 9.18 -3.46 3.25
N ALA A 217 8.35 -4.42 3.69
CA ALA A 217 8.73 -5.42 4.70
C ALA A 217 9.75 -6.46 4.20
N ASN A 218 9.87 -6.64 2.89
CA ASN A 218 10.60 -7.77 2.29
C ASN A 218 11.87 -7.37 1.54
N GLY A 219 12.49 -6.25 1.93
CA GLY A 219 13.91 -6.29 1.80
C GLY A 219 14.59 -5.38 0.81
N ASP A 220 13.88 -4.62 -0.03
CA ASP A 220 14.60 -3.87 -1.08
C ASP A 220 14.64 -2.36 -0.83
N ILE A 221 13.69 -1.82 -0.06
CA ILE A 221 13.61 -0.37 0.22
C ILE A 221 14.42 -0.06 1.49
N PRO A 222 15.52 0.72 1.40
CA PRO A 222 16.24 1.19 2.57
C PRO A 222 15.37 2.11 3.43
N PHE A 223 15.33 1.86 4.74
CA PHE A 223 14.61 2.69 5.68
C PHE A 223 15.34 2.83 7.02
N LEU A 224 15.04 3.92 7.71
CA LEU A 224 15.48 4.20 9.06
C LEU A 224 14.26 4.26 9.99
N THR A 225 14.28 3.46 11.07
CA THR A 225 13.41 3.66 12.22
C THR A 225 14.24 4.10 13.42
N ALA A 226 13.70 5.02 14.20
CA ALA A 226 14.34 5.42 15.44
C ALA A 226 13.30 5.90 16.46
N SER A 227 13.57 5.64 17.74
CA SER A 227 12.65 6.01 18.80
C SER A 227 13.41 6.33 20.09
N THR A 228 12.95 7.34 20.80
CA THR A 228 13.38 7.67 22.17
C THR A 228 12.39 7.20 23.23
N TYR A 229 11.27 6.57 22.84
CA TYR A 229 10.42 5.84 23.77
C TYR A 229 11.24 4.73 24.46
N ALA A 230 10.99 4.47 25.73
CA ALA A 230 11.67 3.39 26.43
C ALA A 230 11.32 2.01 25.81
N SER A 231 10.19 1.91 25.14
CA SER A 231 9.77 0.72 24.39
C SER A 231 8.61 1.03 23.43
N ASN A 232 8.39 0.18 22.44
CA ASN A 232 7.19 0.22 21.60
C ASN A 232 5.90 0.16 22.44
N LYS A 233 5.90 -0.60 23.54
CA LYS A 233 4.79 -0.68 24.49
C LYS A 233 4.44 0.68 25.09
N GLU A 234 5.42 1.50 25.44
CA GLU A 234 5.20 2.86 25.96
C GLU A 234 4.52 3.74 24.92
N ALA A 235 5.01 3.72 23.68
CA ALA A 235 4.42 4.47 22.58
C ALA A 235 2.95 4.10 22.36
N LEU A 236 2.65 2.80 22.31
CA LEU A 236 1.29 2.29 22.11
C LEU A 236 0.37 2.58 23.29
N ASN A 237 0.87 2.49 24.53
CA ASN A 237 0.11 2.88 25.73
C ASN A 237 -0.25 4.37 25.72
N GLY A 238 0.69 5.23 25.33
CA GLY A 238 0.45 6.68 25.22
C GLY A 238 -0.59 7.03 24.15
N LEU A 239 -0.63 6.27 23.06
CA LEU A 239 -1.67 6.40 22.05
C LEU A 239 -3.02 5.87 22.57
N PHE A 240 -3.06 4.68 23.15
CA PHE A 240 -4.27 4.03 23.64
C PHE A 240 -4.94 4.81 24.78
N ALA A 241 -4.16 5.45 25.64
CA ALA A 241 -4.68 6.29 26.73
C ALA A 241 -5.58 7.44 26.25
N GLN A 242 -5.53 7.80 24.96
CA GLN A 242 -6.37 8.82 24.35
C GLN A 242 -7.68 8.25 23.76
N PHE A 243 -7.82 6.92 23.70
CA PHE A 243 -9.03 6.24 23.22
C PHE A 243 -10.08 6.25 24.33
N THR A 244 -10.75 7.39 24.50
CA THR A 244 -11.73 7.58 25.56
C THR A 244 -13.12 7.16 25.11
N PRO A 245 -13.95 6.59 26.03
CA PRO A 245 -15.36 6.32 25.76
C PRO A 245 -16.14 7.60 25.40
N ALA A 246 -17.23 7.44 24.68
CA ALA A 246 -18.18 8.54 24.48
C ALA A 246 -18.85 8.90 25.82
N THR A 247 -19.07 10.20 26.07
CA THR A 247 -19.78 10.69 27.25
C THR A 247 -21.21 11.11 26.94
N ASP A 248 -21.40 11.77 25.79
CA ASP A 248 -22.70 12.36 25.40
C ASP A 248 -23.40 11.57 24.29
N VAL A 249 -22.64 10.82 23.48
CA VAL A 249 -23.18 10.01 22.38
C VAL A 249 -23.69 8.68 22.93
N GLN A 250 -24.93 8.35 22.60
CA GLN A 250 -25.58 7.11 23.02
C GLN A 250 -25.16 5.93 22.11
N LEU A 251 -23.92 5.47 22.24
CA LEU A 251 -23.39 4.39 21.43
C LEU A 251 -24.21 3.11 21.49
N ASN A 252 -24.79 2.79 22.65
CA ASN A 252 -25.64 1.61 22.83
C ASN A 252 -26.88 1.67 21.92
N ALA A 253 -27.57 2.81 21.89
CA ALA A 253 -28.77 2.98 21.05
C ALA A 253 -28.41 2.92 19.55
N ILE A 254 -27.26 3.48 19.16
CA ILE A 254 -26.78 3.41 17.79
C ILE A 254 -26.45 1.95 17.43
N ALA A 255 -25.72 1.26 18.27
CA ALA A 255 -25.34 -0.13 18.06
C ALA A 255 -26.55 -1.07 17.99
N GLU A 256 -27.56 -0.88 18.86
CA GLU A 256 -28.82 -1.62 18.82
C GLU A 256 -29.55 -1.41 17.48
N ASN A 257 -29.66 -0.17 17.01
CA ASN A 257 -30.29 0.13 15.72
C ASN A 257 -29.55 -0.51 14.55
N LEU A 258 -28.23 -0.46 14.53
CA LEU A 258 -27.40 -1.03 13.47
C LEU A 258 -27.45 -2.57 13.42
N THR A 259 -27.61 -3.18 14.57
CA THR A 259 -27.63 -4.65 14.70
C THR A 259 -29.02 -5.26 14.70
N ALA A 260 -30.07 -4.44 14.71
CA ALA A 260 -31.46 -4.90 14.67
C ALA A 260 -31.74 -5.77 13.44
N GLY A 261 -32.29 -6.98 13.69
CA GLY A 261 -32.62 -7.95 12.64
C GLY A 261 -31.44 -8.68 12.01
N LYS A 262 -30.21 -8.45 12.46
CA LYS A 262 -29.04 -9.22 11.98
C LYS A 262 -29.06 -10.62 12.59
N LYS A 263 -28.74 -11.63 11.75
CA LYS A 263 -28.92 -13.05 12.08
C LYS A 263 -27.76 -13.65 12.86
N ASN A 264 -26.56 -13.10 12.68
CA ASN A 264 -25.33 -13.59 13.30
C ASN A 264 -24.36 -12.42 13.59
N ASP A 265 -23.29 -12.70 14.28
CA ASP A 265 -22.35 -11.65 14.68
C ASP A 265 -21.55 -11.10 13.51
N THR A 266 -21.26 -11.91 12.49
CA THR A 266 -20.59 -11.41 11.27
C THR A 266 -21.44 -10.35 10.55
N GLU A 267 -22.76 -10.53 10.44
CA GLU A 267 -23.66 -9.51 9.87
C GLU A 267 -23.72 -8.23 10.71
N LYS A 268 -23.62 -8.36 12.06
CA LYS A 268 -23.53 -7.19 12.94
C LYS A 268 -22.23 -6.43 12.74
N LEU A 269 -21.08 -7.15 12.65
CA LEU A 269 -19.78 -6.54 12.36
C LEU A 269 -19.82 -5.74 11.06
N GLN A 270 -20.36 -6.31 9.99
CA GLN A 270 -20.48 -5.66 8.68
C GLN A 270 -21.33 -4.39 8.76
N ALA A 271 -22.49 -4.44 9.44
CA ALA A 271 -23.38 -3.30 9.55
C ALA A 271 -22.73 -2.13 10.34
N ILE A 272 -22.02 -2.45 11.43
CA ILE A 272 -21.32 -1.44 12.23
C ILE A 272 -20.14 -0.84 11.43
N LEU A 273 -19.32 -1.68 10.78
CA LEU A 273 -18.22 -1.22 9.97
C LEU A 273 -18.69 -0.33 8.81
N GLN A 274 -19.71 -0.77 8.09
CA GLN A 274 -20.31 -0.01 7.00
C GLN A 274 -20.81 1.36 7.47
N HIS A 275 -21.47 1.43 8.63
CA HIS A 275 -21.89 2.69 9.22
C HIS A 275 -20.72 3.64 9.48
N VAL A 276 -19.63 3.16 10.07
CA VAL A 276 -18.44 3.98 10.34
C VAL A 276 -17.77 4.45 9.06
N VAL A 277 -17.74 3.62 8.01
CA VAL A 277 -17.11 3.97 6.73
C VAL A 277 -17.95 4.98 5.95
N GLU A 278 -19.27 4.77 5.84
CA GLU A 278 -20.14 5.54 4.96
C GLU A 278 -20.67 6.82 5.60
N ASN A 279 -20.91 6.81 6.92
CA ASN A 279 -21.55 7.95 7.60
C ASN A 279 -20.55 8.85 8.36
N VAL A 280 -19.28 8.48 8.43
CA VAL A 280 -18.22 9.30 9.03
C VAL A 280 -17.15 9.57 7.99
N GLY A 281 -17.00 10.83 7.59
CA GLY A 281 -15.98 11.28 6.66
C GLY A 281 -14.57 10.89 7.14
N TYR A 282 -13.69 10.56 6.21
CA TYR A 282 -12.30 10.24 6.53
C TYR A 282 -11.39 11.44 6.27
N SER A 283 -10.81 11.98 7.33
CA SER A 283 -9.74 12.97 7.27
C SER A 283 -8.39 12.28 7.17
N GLN A 284 -7.64 12.57 6.11
CA GLN A 284 -6.31 11.99 5.86
C GLN A 284 -5.19 12.71 6.61
N VAL A 285 -5.50 13.56 7.60
CA VAL A 285 -4.48 14.24 8.42
C VAL A 285 -3.64 13.18 9.14
N PRO A 286 -2.32 13.14 8.91
CA PRO A 286 -1.43 12.21 9.57
C PRO A 286 -1.42 12.44 11.09
N LEU A 287 -1.35 11.38 11.85
CA LEU A 287 -1.35 11.44 13.31
C LEU A 287 -0.22 12.33 13.87
N ARG A 288 0.95 12.32 13.21
CA ARG A 288 2.09 13.18 13.53
C ARG A 288 1.77 14.67 13.38
N ASP A 289 1.06 15.05 12.30
CA ASP A 289 0.74 16.45 12.02
C ASP A 289 -0.29 17.01 13.02
N ALA A 290 -1.05 16.11 13.65
CA ALA A 290 -1.90 16.41 14.80
C ALA A 290 -1.17 16.35 16.15
N GLY A 291 0.17 16.21 16.17
CA GLY A 291 0.95 16.04 17.41
C GLY A 291 0.63 14.77 18.18
N PHE A 292 0.24 13.70 17.47
CA PHE A 292 -0.24 12.44 18.03
C PHE A 292 -1.47 12.59 18.94
N LYS A 293 -2.29 13.64 18.72
CA LYS A 293 -3.53 13.87 19.46
C LYS A 293 -4.72 13.28 18.72
N ILE A 294 -5.67 12.75 19.49
CA ILE A 294 -6.90 12.12 19.02
C ILE A 294 -8.07 12.86 19.64
N ARG A 295 -9.02 13.31 18.81
CA ARG A 295 -10.26 13.92 19.30
C ARG A 295 -11.16 12.84 19.93
N SER A 296 -12.07 13.27 20.79
CA SER A 296 -13.04 12.37 21.43
C SER A 296 -14.05 11.79 20.42
N ILE A 297 -14.70 10.67 20.80
CA ILE A 297 -15.83 10.13 20.01
C ILE A 297 -16.95 11.18 19.86
N ASN A 298 -17.19 12.00 20.88
CA ASN A 298 -18.19 13.06 20.81
C ASN A 298 -17.85 14.08 19.73
N ASP A 299 -16.60 14.58 19.70
CA ASP A 299 -16.16 15.54 18.70
C ASP A 299 -16.25 14.97 17.28
N LEU A 300 -15.85 13.70 17.10
CA LEU A 300 -15.95 13.00 15.83
C LEU A 300 -17.43 12.88 15.40
N PHE A 301 -18.30 12.44 16.31
CA PHE A 301 -19.71 12.22 16.01
C PHE A 301 -20.41 13.50 15.60
N TYR A 302 -20.22 14.60 16.37
CA TYR A 302 -20.85 15.89 16.07
C TYR A 302 -20.27 16.57 14.83
N SER A 303 -19.02 16.30 14.49
CA SER A 303 -18.41 16.84 13.26
C SER A 303 -18.66 15.96 12.03
N ALA A 304 -19.10 14.71 12.20
CA ALA A 304 -19.34 13.70 11.16
C ALA A 304 -18.08 13.34 10.33
N TYR A 305 -16.89 13.60 10.82
CA TYR A 305 -15.62 13.16 10.21
C TYR A 305 -14.56 12.90 11.28
N GLY A 306 -13.59 12.07 10.94
CA GLY A 306 -12.45 11.78 11.81
C GLY A 306 -11.22 11.30 11.08
N THR A 307 -10.08 11.41 11.76
CA THR A 307 -8.84 10.76 11.36
C THR A 307 -8.96 9.24 11.52
N GLU A 308 -7.99 8.50 11.00
CA GLU A 308 -7.95 7.04 11.16
C GLU A 308 -8.05 6.62 12.63
N ALA A 309 -7.27 7.24 13.52
CA ALA A 309 -7.28 6.92 14.95
C ALA A 309 -8.65 7.20 15.62
N GLU A 310 -9.30 8.29 15.24
CA GLU A 310 -10.61 8.67 15.74
C GLU A 310 -11.70 7.69 15.26
N LYS A 311 -11.67 7.32 13.97
CA LYS A 311 -12.59 6.32 13.40
C LYS A 311 -12.36 4.93 14.02
N THR A 312 -11.11 4.56 14.31
CA THR A 312 -10.75 3.33 15.01
C THR A 312 -11.36 3.30 16.42
N ASN A 313 -11.29 4.43 17.15
CA ASN A 313 -11.90 4.55 18.47
C ASN A 313 -13.42 4.41 18.40
N LEU A 314 -14.07 5.07 17.43
CA LEU A 314 -15.53 4.96 17.23
C LEU A 314 -15.96 3.51 16.89
N LEU A 315 -15.26 2.86 15.96
CA LEU A 315 -15.56 1.48 15.57
C LEU A 315 -15.45 0.54 16.78
N ASN A 316 -14.36 0.63 17.54
CA ASN A 316 -14.15 -0.14 18.75
C ASN A 316 -15.27 0.13 19.79
N GLY A 317 -15.64 1.39 19.97
CA GLY A 317 -16.72 1.77 20.89
C GLY A 317 -18.09 1.20 20.49
N LEU A 318 -18.45 1.26 19.21
CA LEU A 318 -19.71 0.71 18.71
C LEU A 318 -19.79 -0.82 18.80
N LEU A 319 -18.69 -1.52 18.52
CA LEU A 319 -18.65 -2.98 18.65
C LEU A 319 -18.83 -3.41 20.12
N ASN A 320 -18.12 -2.77 21.04
CA ASN A 320 -18.27 -3.04 22.47
C ASN A 320 -19.68 -2.69 22.98
N ALA A 321 -20.29 -1.60 22.48
CA ALA A 321 -21.67 -1.24 22.77
C ALA A 321 -22.70 -2.26 22.23
N ALA A 322 -22.38 -2.93 21.12
CA ALA A 322 -23.17 -4.05 20.59
C ALA A 322 -22.98 -5.38 21.37
N GLY A 323 -22.16 -5.38 22.44
CA GLY A 323 -21.81 -6.59 23.18
C GLY A 323 -20.78 -7.48 22.48
N ILE A 324 -20.13 -6.99 21.43
CA ILE A 324 -19.09 -7.72 20.70
C ILE A 324 -17.72 -7.23 21.20
N GLN A 325 -17.00 -8.11 21.88
CA GLN A 325 -15.68 -7.78 22.41
C GLN A 325 -14.71 -7.44 21.27
N ALA A 326 -14.14 -6.24 21.32
CA ALA A 326 -13.22 -5.74 20.32
C ALA A 326 -12.01 -5.06 20.97
N GLU A 327 -10.88 -5.11 20.30
CA GLU A 327 -9.64 -4.43 20.68
C GLU A 327 -9.04 -3.68 19.50
N THR A 328 -8.29 -2.61 19.79
CA THR A 328 -7.56 -1.83 18.78
C THR A 328 -6.14 -2.34 18.63
N ALA A 329 -5.62 -2.29 17.40
CA ALA A 329 -4.25 -2.71 17.11
C ALA A 329 -3.61 -1.81 16.04
N ALA A 330 -2.29 -1.78 16.03
CA ALA A 330 -1.46 -1.09 15.05
C ALA A 330 -0.83 -2.10 14.08
N SER A 331 -1.10 -1.94 12.80
CA SER A 331 -0.38 -2.63 11.72
C SER A 331 0.81 -1.77 11.30
N TYR A 332 2.02 -2.32 11.34
CA TYR A 332 3.24 -1.59 11.03
C TYR A 332 3.60 -1.63 9.53
N ARG A 333 4.36 -0.62 9.07
CA ARG A 333 4.84 -0.54 7.67
C ARG A 333 5.95 -1.53 7.40
N VAL A 334 6.78 -1.78 8.39
CA VAL A 334 8.04 -2.53 8.27
C VAL A 334 8.20 -3.51 9.42
N ASN A 335 9.07 -4.49 9.22
CA ASN A 335 9.52 -5.40 10.26
C ASN A 335 10.91 -4.95 10.72
N ALA A 336 11.00 -4.30 11.86
CA ALA A 336 12.23 -3.79 12.45
C ALA A 336 12.34 -4.19 13.92
N ASP A 337 13.47 -3.87 14.56
CA ASP A 337 13.62 -4.05 16.01
C ASP A 337 12.49 -3.30 16.73
N PRO A 338 11.66 -4.00 17.55
CA PRO A 338 10.55 -3.38 18.27
C PRO A 338 10.98 -2.16 19.10
N ALA A 339 12.21 -2.10 19.60
CA ALA A 339 12.70 -0.95 20.35
C ALA A 339 12.81 0.32 19.50
N SER A 340 13.02 0.21 18.20
CA SER A 340 13.09 1.33 17.26
C SER A 340 11.77 1.67 16.58
N LEU A 341 10.72 0.86 16.80
CA LEU A 341 9.39 1.07 16.23
C LEU A 341 8.56 1.99 17.13
N GLY A 342 8.36 3.22 16.70
CA GLY A 342 7.44 4.15 17.32
C GLY A 342 6.09 4.23 16.60
N LEU A 343 5.35 5.32 16.80
CA LEU A 343 4.03 5.54 16.21
C LEU A 343 4.11 5.93 14.73
N ASN A 344 5.20 6.57 14.29
CA ASN A 344 5.39 6.95 12.88
C ASN A 344 5.57 5.76 11.94
N ALA A 345 5.98 4.61 12.45
CA ALA A 345 6.08 3.38 11.67
C ALA A 345 4.73 2.63 11.52
N ILE A 346 3.67 3.11 12.16
CA ILE A 346 2.31 2.56 11.99
C ILE A 346 1.84 2.87 10.57
N LYS A 347 1.39 1.83 9.89
CA LYS A 347 0.78 1.90 8.56
C LYS A 347 -0.71 2.19 8.67
N GLU A 348 -1.38 1.51 9.60
CA GLU A 348 -2.81 1.52 9.75
C GLU A 348 -3.21 1.12 11.18
N LEU A 349 -4.22 1.77 11.71
CA LEU A 349 -4.89 1.36 12.94
C LEU A 349 -6.12 0.54 12.59
N VAL A 350 -6.27 -0.59 13.26
CA VAL A 350 -7.33 -1.57 12.98
C VAL A 350 -8.05 -1.98 14.25
N VAL A 351 -9.24 -2.54 14.09
CA VAL A 351 -9.99 -3.18 15.19
C VAL A 351 -9.99 -4.68 14.99
N ILE A 352 -9.72 -5.42 16.05
CA ILE A 352 -9.71 -6.87 16.07
C ILE A 352 -10.87 -7.35 16.93
N THR A 353 -11.60 -8.33 16.46
CA THR A 353 -12.73 -8.91 17.15
C THR A 353 -12.92 -10.37 16.81
N HIS A 354 -13.81 -11.05 17.51
CA HIS A 354 -14.18 -12.43 17.22
C HIS A 354 -15.70 -12.52 16.99
N ALA A 355 -16.08 -13.18 15.93
CA ALA A 355 -17.47 -13.45 15.59
C ALA A 355 -17.57 -14.83 14.94
N ASP A 356 -18.63 -15.57 15.22
CA ASP A 356 -18.91 -16.87 14.62
C ASP A 356 -17.68 -17.82 14.63
N SER A 357 -16.93 -17.86 15.75
CA SER A 357 -15.71 -18.64 15.95
C SER A 357 -14.51 -18.24 15.07
N LYS A 358 -14.54 -17.08 14.43
CA LYS A 358 -13.44 -16.53 13.63
C LYS A 358 -12.94 -15.22 14.24
N GLN A 359 -11.62 -14.97 14.12
CA GLN A 359 -11.04 -13.66 14.37
C GLN A 359 -11.21 -12.80 13.12
N TYR A 360 -11.64 -11.56 13.28
CA TYR A 360 -11.71 -10.58 12.21
C TYR A 360 -10.82 -9.37 12.52
N ILE A 361 -10.14 -8.88 11.49
CA ILE A 361 -9.43 -7.61 11.50
C ILE A 361 -10.21 -6.66 10.60
N MET A 362 -10.47 -5.45 11.10
CA MET A 362 -11.35 -4.47 10.45
C MET A 362 -10.65 -3.12 10.32
N SER A 363 -10.70 -2.53 9.11
CA SER A 363 -10.20 -1.18 8.84
C SER A 363 -11.37 -0.19 8.82
N PRO A 364 -11.40 0.81 9.71
CA PRO A 364 -12.45 1.81 9.76
C PRO A 364 -12.37 2.83 8.61
N THR A 365 -11.29 2.84 7.85
CA THR A 365 -11.07 3.77 6.74
C THR A 365 -11.35 3.15 5.38
N SER A 366 -10.89 1.92 5.14
CA SER A 366 -11.09 1.22 3.87
C SER A 366 -12.33 0.32 3.82
N GLY A 367 -12.95 0.04 4.96
CA GLY A 367 -14.08 -0.89 5.05
C GLY A 367 -13.68 -2.37 4.94
N LYS A 368 -12.39 -2.67 4.89
CA LYS A 368 -11.92 -4.05 4.85
C LYS A 368 -12.24 -4.77 6.15
N MET A 369 -12.77 -5.98 6.03
CA MET A 369 -12.97 -6.92 7.11
C MET A 369 -12.45 -8.29 6.67
N ALA A 370 -11.46 -8.83 7.36
CA ALA A 370 -10.84 -10.09 6.98
C ALA A 370 -10.63 -11.01 8.17
N ALA A 371 -11.02 -12.28 8.02
CA ALA A 371 -10.74 -13.33 9.01
C ALA A 371 -9.30 -13.85 8.90
N ALA A 372 -8.58 -13.54 7.83
CA ALA A 372 -7.26 -14.08 7.59
C ALA A 372 -6.55 -13.35 6.44
N GLY A 373 -5.23 -13.50 6.35
CA GLY A 373 -4.45 -12.91 5.27
C GLY A 373 -4.25 -11.39 5.36
N TRP A 374 -4.64 -10.76 6.46
CA TRP A 374 -4.35 -9.37 6.71
C TRP A 374 -2.86 -9.20 6.95
N ASN A 375 -2.16 -8.49 6.13
CA ASN A 375 -0.77 -8.10 6.33
C ASN A 375 0.08 -9.04 7.22
N ASN A 376 0.36 -10.25 6.72
CA ASN A 376 1.17 -11.24 7.44
C ASN A 376 2.70 -11.03 7.29
N GLN A 377 3.12 -9.93 6.68
CA GLN A 377 4.51 -9.59 6.41
C GLN A 377 5.12 -8.62 7.42
N THR A 378 4.29 -7.86 8.11
CA THR A 378 4.69 -6.88 9.13
C THR A 378 3.91 -7.10 10.42
N PRO A 379 4.45 -6.69 11.58
CA PRO A 379 3.77 -6.87 12.84
C PRO A 379 2.42 -6.15 12.88
N VAL A 380 1.42 -6.82 13.46
CA VAL A 380 0.21 -6.20 14.00
C VAL A 380 0.28 -6.35 15.51
N ILE A 381 0.24 -5.24 16.23
CA ILE A 381 0.47 -5.20 17.67
C ILE A 381 -0.74 -4.58 18.35
N SER A 382 -1.27 -5.26 19.38
CA SER A 382 -2.40 -4.79 20.17
C SER A 382 -2.05 -3.47 20.89
N LEU A 383 -2.94 -2.49 20.82
CA LEU A 383 -2.88 -1.29 21.67
C LEU A 383 -3.45 -1.58 23.05
N THR A 384 -4.53 -2.33 23.12
CA THR A 384 -5.24 -2.69 24.35
C THR A 384 -4.36 -3.54 25.28
N ASN A 385 -3.61 -4.47 24.71
CA ASN A 385 -2.58 -5.24 25.38
C ASN A 385 -1.21 -4.87 24.78
N ALA A 386 -0.80 -3.64 25.03
CA ALA A 386 0.31 -2.99 24.34
C ALA A 386 1.58 -3.82 24.30
N GLY A 387 2.16 -3.90 23.09
CA GLY A 387 3.35 -4.67 22.82
C GLY A 387 3.11 -6.15 22.52
N THR A 388 1.87 -6.64 22.59
CA THR A 388 1.56 -8.05 22.27
C THR A 388 1.26 -8.19 20.77
N PRO A 389 2.04 -9.00 20.04
CA PRO A 389 1.76 -9.31 18.64
C PRO A 389 0.43 -10.06 18.50
N VAL A 390 -0.34 -9.67 17.51
CA VAL A 390 -1.58 -10.35 17.13
C VAL A 390 -1.26 -11.45 16.13
N THR A 391 -1.69 -12.67 16.43
CA THR A 391 -1.55 -13.80 15.50
C THR A 391 -2.61 -13.67 14.41
N ILE A 392 -2.17 -13.59 13.16
CA ILE A 392 -3.06 -13.50 11.99
C ILE A 392 -3.05 -14.86 11.29
N PRO A 393 -4.21 -15.52 11.16
CA PRO A 393 -4.28 -16.76 10.41
C PRO A 393 -3.87 -16.58 8.96
N THR A 394 -3.14 -17.57 8.42
CA THR A 394 -2.79 -17.64 6.99
C THR A 394 -3.62 -18.75 6.37
N PRO A 395 -4.79 -18.47 5.80
CA PRO A 395 -5.65 -19.52 5.26
C PRO A 395 -5.18 -19.96 3.88
N ASP A 396 -5.66 -21.12 3.48
CA ASP A 396 -5.62 -21.56 2.09
C ASP A 396 -6.41 -20.57 1.21
N ALA A 397 -5.75 -20.00 0.24
CA ALA A 397 -6.39 -19.15 -0.76
C ALA A 397 -6.94 -20.00 -1.88
N ARG A 398 -8.19 -20.48 -1.76
CA ARG A 398 -8.83 -21.36 -2.73
C ARG A 398 -10.09 -20.75 -3.33
N ILE A 399 -10.25 -20.93 -4.63
CA ILE A 399 -11.52 -20.81 -5.34
C ILE A 399 -11.82 -22.17 -5.97
N ASN A 400 -12.98 -22.75 -5.67
CA ASN A 400 -13.57 -23.83 -6.44
C ASN A 400 -14.86 -23.33 -7.06
N TYR A 401 -14.96 -23.39 -8.38
CA TYR A 401 -16.03 -22.78 -9.16
C TYR A 401 -16.57 -23.81 -10.16
N GLU A 402 -17.70 -24.42 -9.83
CA GLU A 402 -18.37 -25.44 -10.63
C GLU A 402 -19.52 -24.78 -11.40
N VAL A 403 -19.55 -24.92 -12.72
CA VAL A 403 -20.53 -24.27 -13.58
C VAL A 403 -21.17 -25.27 -14.54
N SER A 404 -22.49 -25.31 -14.54
CA SER A 404 -23.28 -25.98 -15.58
C SER A 404 -23.86 -24.94 -16.52
N VAL A 405 -23.57 -25.03 -17.80
CA VAL A 405 -24.05 -24.10 -18.84
C VAL A 405 -24.97 -24.83 -19.79
N SER A 406 -26.21 -24.37 -19.93
CA SER A 406 -27.16 -24.86 -20.94
C SER A 406 -27.25 -23.83 -22.06
N VAL A 407 -26.92 -24.24 -23.28
CA VAL A 407 -26.93 -23.39 -24.46
C VAL A 407 -28.21 -23.61 -25.26
N SER A 408 -28.79 -22.53 -25.75
CA SER A 408 -29.81 -22.49 -26.78
C SER A 408 -29.39 -21.52 -27.90
N PRO A 409 -30.06 -21.47 -29.06
CA PRO A 409 -29.68 -20.54 -30.14
C PRO A 409 -29.63 -19.05 -29.74
N GLU A 410 -30.43 -18.65 -28.75
CA GLU A 410 -30.61 -17.27 -28.37
C GLU A 410 -29.97 -16.92 -27.01
N LYS A 411 -29.67 -17.90 -26.17
CA LYS A 411 -29.13 -17.68 -24.82
C LYS A 411 -28.28 -18.83 -24.31
N ALA A 412 -27.34 -18.47 -23.40
CA ALA A 412 -26.66 -19.43 -22.55
C ALA A 412 -27.04 -19.14 -21.09
N GLU A 413 -27.52 -20.15 -20.38
CA GLU A 413 -27.90 -20.10 -18.97
C GLU A 413 -26.87 -20.83 -18.15
N SER A 414 -26.31 -20.19 -17.16
CA SER A 414 -25.29 -20.76 -16.28
C SER A 414 -25.83 -20.92 -14.86
N GLN A 415 -25.56 -22.08 -14.27
CA GLN A 415 -25.76 -22.34 -12.85
C GLN A 415 -24.39 -22.54 -12.22
N VAL A 416 -24.10 -21.72 -11.22
CA VAL A 416 -22.80 -21.64 -10.53
C VAL A 416 -22.91 -22.17 -9.12
N LYS A 417 -21.95 -22.99 -8.72
CA LYS A 417 -21.70 -23.35 -7.32
C LYS A 417 -20.26 -22.98 -7.00
N ALA A 418 -20.10 -21.99 -6.13
CA ALA A 418 -18.79 -21.47 -5.76
C ALA A 418 -18.45 -21.72 -4.30
N THR A 419 -17.18 -22.03 -4.03
CA THR A 419 -16.58 -22.00 -2.70
C THR A 419 -15.34 -21.14 -2.78
N ILE A 420 -15.31 -20.03 -2.00
CA ILE A 420 -14.25 -19.03 -2.01
C ILE A 420 -13.73 -18.89 -0.59
N SER A 421 -12.43 -19.00 -0.40
CA SER A 421 -11.83 -18.85 0.93
C SER A 421 -11.67 -17.37 1.31
N ASP A 422 -11.75 -17.11 2.62
CA ASP A 422 -11.62 -15.76 3.21
C ASP A 422 -10.26 -15.08 2.88
N ALA A 423 -9.27 -15.83 2.40
CA ALA A 423 -7.98 -15.29 1.98
C ALA A 423 -8.05 -14.33 0.79
N TYR A 424 -9.12 -14.40 0.01
CA TYR A 424 -9.36 -13.48 -1.09
C TYR A 424 -9.96 -12.13 -0.64
N LEU A 425 -10.45 -12.00 0.61
CA LEU A 425 -11.02 -10.75 1.16
C LEU A 425 -10.09 -9.55 1.13
N PRO A 426 -8.82 -9.65 1.57
CA PRO A 426 -7.94 -8.48 1.61
C PRO A 426 -7.70 -7.83 0.25
N TYR A 427 -8.04 -8.52 -0.84
CA TYR A 427 -7.82 -8.08 -2.21
C TYR A 427 -8.92 -7.22 -2.77
N TYR A 428 -10.13 -7.58 -2.43
CA TYR A 428 -11.31 -7.14 -3.15
C TYR A 428 -12.21 -6.28 -2.28
N GLY A 429 -11.87 -6.12 -0.97
CA GLY A 429 -12.53 -5.21 -0.04
C GLY A 429 -14.00 -5.51 0.24
N ASP A 430 -14.59 -6.44 -0.52
CA ASP A 430 -16.01 -6.71 -0.53
C ASP A 430 -16.36 -7.97 0.27
N ASN A 431 -17.63 -8.11 0.56
CA ASN A 431 -18.18 -9.27 1.23
C ASN A 431 -18.07 -10.51 0.33
N ILE A 432 -17.05 -11.34 0.52
CA ILE A 432 -16.88 -12.61 -0.22
C ILE A 432 -18.10 -13.53 -0.08
N ALA A 433 -18.82 -13.47 1.02
CA ALA A 433 -20.04 -14.26 1.19
C ALA A 433 -21.08 -13.96 0.10
N ALA A 434 -21.05 -12.78 -0.51
CA ALA A 434 -21.90 -12.43 -1.64
C ALA A 434 -21.52 -13.18 -2.93
N TYR A 435 -20.29 -13.68 -3.05
CA TYR A 435 -19.77 -14.35 -4.23
C TYR A 435 -19.66 -15.88 -4.06
N ALA A 436 -19.90 -16.39 -2.87
CA ALA A 436 -19.93 -17.82 -2.58
C ALA A 436 -21.37 -18.34 -2.54
N GLY A 437 -21.58 -19.55 -3.05
CA GLY A 437 -22.89 -20.20 -3.03
C GLY A 437 -23.40 -20.60 -4.40
N LYS A 438 -24.70 -20.49 -4.62
CA LYS A 438 -25.36 -20.83 -5.88
C LYS A 438 -25.86 -19.58 -6.57
N GLU A 439 -25.38 -19.35 -7.77
CA GLU A 439 -25.81 -18.25 -8.63
C GLU A 439 -26.33 -18.75 -9.96
N THR A 440 -27.22 -17.98 -10.56
CA THR A 440 -27.67 -18.19 -11.94
C THR A 440 -27.38 -16.94 -12.75
N SER A 441 -26.88 -17.13 -13.95
CA SER A 441 -26.68 -16.02 -14.90
C SER A 441 -27.15 -16.40 -16.29
N SER A 442 -27.48 -15.42 -17.11
CA SER A 442 -27.93 -15.60 -18.48
C SER A 442 -27.17 -14.66 -19.42
N GLN A 443 -26.68 -15.19 -20.52
CA GLN A 443 -26.07 -14.45 -21.61
C GLN A 443 -26.96 -14.55 -22.85
N THR A 444 -27.34 -13.41 -23.44
CA THR A 444 -27.99 -13.36 -24.76
C THR A 444 -26.95 -13.66 -25.83
N LEU A 445 -27.27 -14.63 -26.70
CA LEU A 445 -26.42 -15.01 -27.80
C LEU A 445 -26.93 -14.37 -29.10
N LYS A 446 -26.01 -13.95 -29.96
CA LYS A 446 -26.31 -13.48 -31.31
C LYS A 446 -25.39 -14.20 -32.28
N ALA A 447 -26.02 -14.86 -33.27
CA ALA A 447 -25.25 -15.48 -34.33
C ALA A 447 -24.61 -14.42 -35.23
N ASN A 448 -23.33 -14.62 -35.55
CA ASN A 448 -22.59 -13.82 -36.51
C ASN A 448 -21.83 -14.78 -37.44
N ASN A 449 -22.12 -14.70 -38.74
CA ASN A 449 -21.50 -15.55 -39.76
C ASN A 449 -21.62 -17.07 -39.46
N GLY A 450 -22.75 -17.52 -38.91
CA GLY A 450 -22.97 -18.92 -38.56
C GLY A 450 -22.32 -19.38 -37.25
N TYR A 451 -21.84 -18.44 -36.40
CA TYR A 451 -21.24 -18.74 -35.12
C TYR A 451 -21.88 -17.96 -33.98
N VAL A 452 -21.92 -18.54 -32.80
CA VAL A 452 -22.23 -17.86 -31.55
C VAL A 452 -21.07 -17.98 -30.57
N MET A 453 -20.88 -16.96 -29.75
CA MET A 453 -19.86 -16.94 -28.69
C MET A 453 -20.52 -17.14 -27.33
N VAL A 454 -20.10 -18.16 -26.61
CA VAL A 454 -20.48 -18.42 -25.22
C VAL A 454 -19.31 -18.01 -24.32
N THR A 455 -19.55 -17.05 -23.46
CA THR A 455 -18.57 -16.62 -22.43
C THR A 455 -18.85 -17.37 -21.15
N LEU A 456 -17.87 -18.14 -20.68
CA LEU A 456 -17.95 -18.86 -19.42
C LEU A 456 -17.84 -17.87 -18.24
N PRO A 457 -18.74 -17.94 -17.24
CA PRO A 457 -18.67 -17.09 -16.08
C PRO A 457 -17.43 -17.38 -15.23
N ASP A 458 -16.98 -16.38 -14.49
CA ASP A 458 -15.79 -16.42 -13.66
C ASP A 458 -16.08 -15.82 -12.28
N ALA A 459 -15.37 -16.23 -11.24
CA ALA A 459 -15.53 -15.63 -9.93
C ALA A 459 -15.07 -14.16 -9.97
N PRO A 460 -15.89 -13.20 -9.52
CA PRO A 460 -15.50 -11.77 -9.53
C PRO A 460 -14.23 -11.47 -8.76
N VAL A 461 -13.92 -12.30 -7.76
CA VAL A 461 -12.73 -12.19 -6.90
C VAL A 461 -11.51 -12.96 -7.43
N SER A 462 -11.60 -13.56 -8.63
CA SER A 462 -10.46 -14.24 -9.26
C SER A 462 -9.28 -13.32 -9.50
N LEU A 463 -8.07 -13.82 -9.33
CA LEU A 463 -6.84 -13.15 -9.74
C LEU A 463 -6.84 -12.72 -11.21
N ALA A 464 -7.60 -13.44 -12.06
CA ALA A 464 -7.76 -13.10 -13.48
C ALA A 464 -8.30 -11.69 -13.73
N HIS A 465 -9.04 -11.12 -12.78
CA HIS A 465 -9.59 -9.75 -12.85
C HIS A 465 -8.72 -8.70 -12.19
N SER A 466 -7.62 -9.13 -11.56
CA SER A 466 -6.73 -8.24 -10.82
C SER A 466 -5.72 -7.53 -11.72
N SER A 467 -5.24 -6.37 -11.26
CA SER A 467 -4.12 -5.67 -11.89
C SER A 467 -2.80 -6.44 -11.89
N TYR A 468 -2.69 -7.52 -11.12
CA TYR A 468 -1.53 -8.42 -11.18
C TYR A 468 -1.38 -9.12 -12.54
N CYS A 469 -2.46 -9.30 -13.29
CA CYS A 469 -2.41 -9.87 -14.64
C CYS A 469 -1.93 -8.89 -15.71
N HIS A 470 -1.82 -7.60 -15.38
CA HIS A 470 -1.50 -6.51 -16.32
C HIS A 470 -0.21 -5.75 -15.95
N MET A 471 0.71 -6.40 -15.24
CA MET A 471 1.97 -5.79 -14.81
C MET A 471 2.95 -5.58 -15.99
N ASN A 472 3.83 -4.60 -15.86
CA ASN A 472 4.91 -4.30 -16.78
C ASN A 472 5.85 -5.51 -17.00
N THR A 473 6.67 -5.46 -18.05
CA THR A 473 7.54 -6.59 -18.46
C THR A 473 8.78 -6.76 -17.60
N ALA A 474 9.20 -5.72 -16.89
CA ALA A 474 10.38 -5.73 -16.02
C ALA A 474 10.06 -5.10 -14.67
N ARG A 475 10.82 -5.51 -13.65
CA ARG A 475 10.63 -5.06 -12.28
C ARG A 475 11.99 -4.98 -11.57
N LYS A 476 12.11 -4.08 -10.60
CA LYS A 476 13.33 -3.87 -9.80
C LYS A 476 13.19 -4.36 -8.37
N GLU A 477 11.97 -4.29 -7.83
CA GLU A 477 11.66 -4.62 -6.44
C GLU A 477 10.91 -5.94 -6.31
N ASN A 478 10.97 -6.56 -5.14
CA ASN A 478 10.19 -7.75 -4.82
C ASN A 478 8.69 -7.48 -4.97
N LEU A 479 7.97 -8.43 -5.53
CA LEU A 479 6.51 -8.40 -5.62
C LEU A 479 5.90 -9.24 -4.53
N LEU A 480 5.01 -8.65 -3.77
CA LEU A 480 4.19 -9.37 -2.80
C LEU A 480 2.75 -9.51 -3.33
N LEU A 481 2.36 -10.75 -3.58
CA LEU A 481 0.96 -11.08 -3.75
C LEU A 481 0.29 -11.18 -2.38
N PRO A 482 -0.98 -10.82 -2.26
CA PRO A 482 -1.69 -10.89 -1.00
C PRO A 482 -1.88 -12.32 -0.50
N CYS A 483 -2.03 -13.34 -1.41
CA CYS A 483 -2.10 -14.75 -1.03
C CYS A 483 -1.39 -15.68 -2.03
N LYS A 484 -1.18 -16.89 -1.61
CA LYS A 484 -0.78 -18.00 -2.47
C LYS A 484 -2.04 -18.56 -3.13
N ALA A 485 -2.37 -18.04 -4.32
CA ALA A 485 -3.61 -18.36 -5.02
C ALA A 485 -3.64 -19.82 -5.52
N ASN A 486 -4.80 -20.45 -5.32
CA ASN A 486 -5.15 -21.76 -5.87
C ASN A 486 -6.60 -21.68 -6.36
N GLU A 487 -6.77 -21.53 -7.67
CA GLU A 487 -8.08 -21.34 -8.29
C GLU A 487 -8.37 -22.51 -9.23
N HIS A 488 -9.57 -23.07 -9.11
CA HIS A 488 -10.04 -24.17 -9.95
C HIS A 488 -11.46 -23.89 -10.45
N TYR A 489 -11.65 -23.97 -11.75
CA TYR A 489 -12.91 -23.76 -12.45
C TYR A 489 -13.21 -24.97 -13.31
N ALA A 490 -14.37 -25.59 -13.10
CA ALA A 490 -14.88 -26.70 -13.87
C ALA A 490 -16.22 -26.33 -14.52
N TYR A 491 -16.28 -26.38 -15.84
CA TYR A 491 -17.46 -26.04 -16.61
C TYR A 491 -17.94 -27.28 -17.35
N THR A 492 -19.27 -27.53 -17.31
CA THR A 492 -19.96 -28.51 -18.15
C THR A 492 -20.95 -27.74 -19.02
N VAL A 493 -20.67 -27.65 -20.31
CA VAL A 493 -21.49 -26.94 -21.28
C VAL A 493 -22.27 -27.93 -22.11
N THR A 494 -23.61 -27.90 -22.02
CA THR A 494 -24.50 -28.71 -22.83
C THR A 494 -24.84 -27.98 -24.12
N ILE A 495 -24.49 -28.58 -25.26
CA ILE A 495 -24.70 -28.04 -26.60
C ILE A 495 -25.94 -28.65 -27.20
N PRO A 496 -26.95 -27.88 -27.68
CA PRO A 496 -28.18 -28.42 -28.24
C PRO A 496 -27.96 -29.03 -29.64
N ALA A 497 -28.90 -29.88 -30.07
CA ALA A 497 -28.94 -30.37 -31.44
C ALA A 497 -29.02 -29.19 -32.43
N GLY A 498 -28.26 -29.25 -33.54
CA GLY A 498 -28.13 -28.18 -34.51
C GLY A 498 -27.01 -27.18 -34.22
N MET A 499 -26.24 -27.41 -33.14
CA MET A 499 -25.03 -26.64 -32.85
C MET A 499 -23.85 -27.59 -32.61
N LYS A 500 -22.65 -27.14 -32.91
CA LYS A 500 -21.41 -27.91 -32.70
C LYS A 500 -20.32 -27.05 -32.12
N LEU A 501 -19.47 -27.64 -31.28
CA LEU A 501 -18.27 -26.98 -30.80
C LEU A 501 -17.34 -26.66 -31.98
N ALA A 502 -17.10 -25.37 -32.24
CA ALA A 502 -16.13 -24.89 -33.23
C ALA A 502 -14.77 -24.57 -32.58
N THR A 503 -14.74 -24.29 -31.30
CA THR A 503 -13.48 -24.15 -30.53
C THR A 503 -12.77 -25.52 -30.49
N PRO A 504 -11.51 -25.63 -30.93
CA PRO A 504 -10.77 -26.89 -30.92
C PRO A 504 -10.61 -27.48 -29.52
N GLU A 505 -10.71 -28.78 -29.38
CA GLU A 505 -10.25 -29.47 -28.18
C GLU A 505 -8.77 -29.19 -27.96
N SER A 506 -8.40 -28.91 -26.72
CA SER A 506 -7.02 -28.54 -26.39
C SER A 506 -6.71 -28.78 -24.93
N VAL A 507 -5.43 -28.98 -24.65
CA VAL A 507 -4.88 -28.95 -23.30
C VAL A 507 -3.66 -28.05 -23.34
N LYS A 508 -3.74 -26.92 -22.64
CA LYS A 508 -2.62 -25.98 -22.48
C LYS A 508 -2.14 -26.03 -21.04
N THR A 509 -0.88 -26.33 -20.85
CA THR A 509 -0.23 -26.33 -19.53
C THR A 509 0.98 -25.42 -19.57
N ILE A 510 1.06 -24.49 -18.62
CA ILE A 510 2.25 -23.69 -18.35
C ILE A 510 2.66 -23.99 -16.91
N GLU A 511 3.87 -24.52 -16.74
CA GLU A 511 4.43 -24.87 -15.44
C GLU A 511 5.85 -24.33 -15.34
N ASN A 512 6.15 -23.63 -14.25
CA ASN A 512 7.47 -23.05 -13.99
C ASN A 512 7.68 -22.85 -12.47
N GLY A 513 8.80 -22.23 -12.07
CA GLY A 513 9.14 -22.01 -10.66
C GLY A 513 8.10 -21.20 -9.85
N ALA A 514 7.26 -20.42 -10.51
CA ALA A 514 6.21 -19.63 -9.85
C ALA A 514 4.93 -20.43 -9.59
N GLY A 515 4.66 -21.49 -10.36
CA GLY A 515 3.46 -22.28 -10.23
C GLY A 515 3.02 -22.95 -11.53
N LYS A 516 1.70 -23.16 -11.66
CA LYS A 516 1.11 -23.88 -12.79
C LYS A 516 -0.23 -23.28 -13.21
N VAL A 517 -0.43 -23.20 -14.51
CA VAL A 517 -1.73 -22.92 -15.15
C VAL A 517 -2.08 -24.11 -16.05
N VAL A 518 -3.32 -24.61 -15.95
CA VAL A 518 -3.87 -25.62 -16.86
C VAL A 518 -5.19 -25.10 -17.41
N ILE A 519 -5.37 -25.24 -18.71
CA ILE A 519 -6.61 -24.92 -19.42
C ILE A 519 -6.88 -26.06 -20.37
N SER A 520 -8.02 -26.75 -20.21
CA SER A 520 -8.40 -27.85 -21.08
C SER A 520 -9.82 -27.67 -21.60
N ILE A 521 -10.04 -28.05 -22.86
CA ILE A 521 -11.33 -28.10 -23.52
C ILE A 521 -11.45 -29.50 -24.13
N ARG A 522 -12.46 -30.24 -23.72
CA ARG A 522 -12.74 -31.61 -24.21
C ARG A 522 -14.22 -31.75 -24.56
N GLN A 523 -14.52 -32.45 -25.64
CA GLN A 523 -15.88 -32.77 -26.02
C GLN A 523 -16.20 -34.22 -25.64
N ASN A 524 -17.35 -34.43 -25.00
CA ASN A 524 -17.84 -35.72 -24.61
C ASN A 524 -19.34 -35.83 -24.97
N GLY A 525 -19.63 -36.30 -26.19
CA GLY A 525 -20.98 -36.33 -26.75
C GLY A 525 -21.56 -34.92 -26.96
N ASP A 526 -22.70 -34.64 -26.35
CA ASP A 526 -23.37 -33.34 -26.36
C ASP A 526 -22.82 -32.33 -25.30
N LYS A 527 -21.84 -32.77 -24.53
CA LYS A 527 -21.22 -31.94 -23.47
C LYS A 527 -19.80 -31.53 -23.84
N THR A 528 -19.49 -30.31 -23.57
CA THR A 528 -18.12 -29.79 -23.58
C THR A 528 -17.67 -29.54 -22.14
N GLU A 529 -16.61 -30.18 -21.74
CA GLU A 529 -15.96 -30.00 -20.44
C GLU A 529 -14.80 -29.03 -20.60
N VAL A 530 -14.81 -27.93 -19.81
CA VAL A 530 -13.72 -26.98 -19.74
C VAL A 530 -13.20 -26.93 -18.31
N GLU A 531 -11.90 -27.12 -18.16
CA GLU A 531 -11.23 -27.01 -16.89
C GLU A 531 -10.19 -25.89 -16.98
N ARG A 532 -10.18 -25.00 -15.98
CA ARG A 532 -9.16 -23.95 -15.83
C ARG A 532 -8.66 -23.99 -14.40
N SER A 533 -7.35 -24.02 -14.22
CA SER A 533 -6.76 -23.97 -12.89
C SER A 533 -5.50 -23.11 -12.86
N LEU A 534 -5.31 -22.40 -11.74
CA LEU A 534 -4.11 -21.66 -11.39
C LEU A 534 -3.65 -22.12 -10.01
N GLN A 535 -2.41 -22.50 -9.90
CA GLN A 535 -1.75 -22.79 -8.62
C GLN A 535 -0.44 -22.01 -8.54
N LEU A 536 -0.33 -21.13 -7.55
CA LEU A 536 0.91 -20.40 -7.26
C LEU A 536 1.67 -21.06 -6.11
N ASN A 537 3.00 -21.08 -6.22
CA ASN A 537 3.85 -21.77 -5.23
C ASN A 537 4.12 -20.91 -3.98
N LYS A 538 4.08 -19.57 -4.12
CA LYS A 538 4.40 -18.62 -3.05
C LYS A 538 3.73 -17.26 -3.25
N GLN A 539 3.89 -16.36 -2.29
CA GLN A 539 3.36 -14.98 -2.33
C GLN A 539 4.42 -13.97 -2.73
N LEU A 540 5.67 -14.15 -2.29
CA LEU A 540 6.77 -13.22 -2.53
C LEU A 540 7.63 -13.69 -3.69
N TYR A 541 7.82 -12.83 -4.68
CA TYR A 541 8.60 -13.07 -5.89
C TYR A 541 9.66 -12.00 -6.06
N SER A 542 10.92 -12.43 -6.22
CA SER A 542 12.02 -11.53 -6.56
C SER A 542 11.94 -11.05 -8.01
N PRO A 543 12.65 -9.97 -8.38
CA PRO A 543 12.75 -9.50 -9.76
C PRO A 543 13.20 -10.60 -10.75
N ALA A 544 14.09 -11.49 -10.32
CA ALA A 544 14.57 -12.60 -11.14
C ALA A 544 13.47 -13.66 -11.43
N GLU A 545 12.51 -13.83 -10.54
CA GLU A 545 11.42 -14.80 -10.66
C GLU A 545 10.17 -14.18 -11.32
N PHE A 546 10.15 -12.87 -11.46
CA PHE A 546 8.97 -12.14 -11.92
C PHE A 546 8.52 -12.56 -13.31
N SER A 547 9.44 -12.86 -14.24
CA SER A 547 9.09 -13.30 -15.59
C SER A 547 8.29 -14.60 -15.59
N ASN A 548 8.61 -15.53 -14.69
CA ASN A 548 7.88 -16.80 -14.51
C ASN A 548 6.46 -16.56 -13.99
N LEU A 549 6.32 -15.73 -12.96
CA LEU A 549 5.02 -15.36 -12.42
C LEU A 549 4.16 -14.64 -13.47
N ARG A 550 4.74 -13.62 -14.14
CA ARG A 550 4.05 -12.86 -15.16
C ARG A 550 3.54 -13.73 -16.30
N ASN A 551 4.31 -14.72 -16.73
CA ASN A 551 3.89 -15.69 -17.76
C ASN A 551 2.61 -16.44 -17.34
N LEU A 552 2.54 -16.92 -16.10
CA LEU A 552 1.34 -17.59 -15.58
C LEU A 552 0.15 -16.62 -15.48
N LEU A 553 0.35 -15.43 -14.91
CA LEU A 553 -0.73 -14.46 -14.68
C LEU A 553 -1.26 -13.86 -15.98
N THR A 554 -0.41 -13.63 -16.99
CA THR A 554 -0.84 -13.17 -18.31
C THR A 554 -1.75 -14.20 -18.97
N GLU A 555 -1.40 -15.48 -18.88
CA GLU A 555 -2.25 -16.55 -19.42
C GLU A 555 -3.53 -16.68 -18.60
N TRP A 556 -3.45 -16.60 -17.28
CA TRP A 556 -4.62 -16.70 -16.42
C TRP A 556 -5.64 -15.58 -16.67
N GLY A 557 -5.18 -14.35 -16.86
CA GLY A 557 -6.01 -13.18 -17.19
C GLY A 557 -6.50 -13.12 -18.63
N ASN A 558 -6.04 -14.03 -19.51
CA ASN A 558 -6.42 -14.00 -20.92
C ASN A 558 -7.90 -14.38 -21.10
N GLN A 559 -8.72 -13.41 -21.49
CA GLN A 559 -10.16 -13.56 -21.63
C GLN A 559 -10.57 -14.58 -22.69
N SER A 560 -9.72 -14.82 -23.72
CA SER A 560 -10.01 -15.82 -24.77
C SER A 560 -10.14 -17.24 -24.20
N ASN A 561 -9.52 -17.53 -23.07
CA ASN A 561 -9.59 -18.84 -22.40
C ASN A 561 -10.95 -19.13 -21.74
N LYS A 562 -11.88 -18.18 -21.79
CA LYS A 562 -13.26 -18.31 -21.28
C LYS A 562 -14.31 -18.29 -22.39
N ILE A 563 -13.90 -18.24 -23.64
CA ILE A 563 -14.79 -18.11 -24.78
C ILE A 563 -14.85 -19.43 -25.54
N LEU A 564 -16.07 -19.98 -25.70
CA LEU A 564 -16.36 -21.07 -26.58
C LEU A 564 -17.06 -20.54 -27.83
N LEU A 565 -16.59 -20.93 -28.99
CA LEU A 565 -17.24 -20.68 -30.28
C LEU A 565 -18.06 -21.93 -30.68
N LEU A 566 -19.32 -21.74 -30.94
CA LEU A 566 -20.21 -22.78 -31.43
C LEU A 566 -20.67 -22.41 -32.83
N SER A 567 -20.62 -23.35 -33.79
CA SER A 567 -21.29 -23.22 -35.10
C SER A 567 -22.78 -23.51 -34.97
N VAL A 568 -23.58 -22.76 -35.71
CA VAL A 568 -25.03 -22.95 -35.86
C VAL A 568 -25.24 -23.46 -37.28
N ASP A 569 -25.86 -24.66 -37.40
CA ASP A 569 -26.15 -25.28 -38.69
C ASP A 569 -27.21 -24.50 -39.50
#